data_eca9920a08afb5393124e1e29edd470a
#
_entry.id   eca9920a08afb5393124e1e29edd470a
#
_cell.length_a   1.000
_cell.length_b   1.000
_cell.length_c   1.000
_cell.angle_alpha   90.00
_cell.angle_beta   90.00
_cell.angle_gamma   90.00
#
_symmetry.space_group_name_H-M   'P 1'
#
loop_
_entity.id
_entity.type
_entity.pdbx_description
1 polymer ?
#
loop_
_entity_poly.entity_id
_entity_poly.type
_entity_poly.pdbx_seq_one_letter_code
_entity_poly.pdbx_strand_id
1 'polypeptide(L)'
;RLCCRKVITRDFQWPHATVSHKHYRLMTTLYNRRAGRSIFSMGIKLLRTYNTQNYPQTSRMLQAIRQLKDENPDFEMVVMLGAWITCKGAHGPAPDHSKEDFAFNKREIDTAIEMAHQYPDIIKIIAVGNEAMVTWQAHFVPAATILKWVNTLKEARTSGRMPAKTLVTTSDNWAALGGQKSYHNDDLLELLKQVDFVSLHTYAFHDTYYDPALKWAAPAEEADLPMTEQAARAVKRAIAHQVAQYDAVNRYLRENGIKKDIHIGETGWASLDDSFYGNDGTCAASEYNAKLFYNAVRKWTTESNLTCFYFEAFDEPWKSDSPDGSEGHFGLFTVDGKAKYALWDLVDAGVFDGLTRGGNAIVKTHDGRKEVLLKKLKAPALKKHR
;
A
#
# COMPACT_ATOMS: atom_id res chain seq x y z
N ARG A 1 -6.78 16.73 17.46
CA ARG A 1 -8.13 16.41 16.92
C ARG A 1 -8.09 16.70 15.43
N LEU A 2 -7.80 15.70 14.62
CA LEU A 2 -7.84 15.79 13.16
C LEU A 2 -9.07 15.02 12.69
N CYS A 3 -10.05 15.76 12.23
CA CYS A 3 -11.30 15.29 11.72
C CYS A 3 -11.15 14.98 10.22
N CYS A 4 -11.10 13.69 9.85
CA CYS A 4 -11.34 13.26 8.47
C CYS A 4 -12.83 12.93 8.34
N ARG A 5 -13.59 13.77 7.70
CA ARG A 5 -15.01 13.53 7.42
C ARG A 5 -15.28 13.51 5.92
N LYS A 6 -16.05 12.45 5.54
CA LYS A 6 -16.84 12.20 4.32
C LYS A 6 -16.12 11.48 3.17
N VAL A 7 -16.66 10.55 2.43
CA VAL A 7 -17.87 9.70 2.48
C VAL A 7 -17.70 8.59 1.44
N ILE A 8 -17.83 7.33 1.77
CA ILE A 8 -18.31 6.30 0.84
C ILE A 8 -19.48 5.56 1.50
N THR A 9 -20.44 6.17 1.90
CA THR A 9 -21.70 5.94 2.60
C THR A 9 -21.72 6.68 3.94
N ARG A 10 -22.86 7.21 4.33
CA ARG A 10 -23.03 8.11 5.49
C ARG A 10 -22.53 7.57 6.85
N ASP A 11 -22.12 6.29 6.91
CA ASP A 11 -21.77 5.60 8.15
C ASP A 11 -20.39 4.95 8.14
N PHE A 12 -19.50 5.24 7.15
CA PHE A 12 -18.18 4.64 7.06
C PHE A 12 -17.10 5.70 6.86
N GLN A 13 -16.25 5.89 7.87
CA GLN A 13 -15.06 6.78 7.81
C GLN A 13 -13.80 5.97 7.57
N TRP A 14 -12.97 6.43 6.64
CA TRP A 14 -11.72 5.80 6.24
C TRP A 14 -10.53 6.32 7.04
N PRO A 15 -9.74 5.48 7.67
CA PRO A 15 -8.43 5.83 8.22
C PRO A 15 -7.26 5.17 7.46
N HIS A 16 -6.06 5.67 7.66
CA HIS A 16 -4.85 5.36 6.89
C HIS A 16 -4.05 4.20 7.46
N ALA A 17 -3.80 3.09 6.73
CA ALA A 17 -2.63 2.21 6.85
C ALA A 17 -2.63 0.98 5.96
N THR A 18 -1.47 0.42 5.76
CA THR A 18 -1.25 -0.80 4.97
C THR A 18 -0.50 -1.84 5.78
N VAL A 19 -0.86 -3.11 5.59
CA VAL A 19 -0.05 -4.27 6.00
C VAL A 19 0.14 -5.18 4.79
N SER A 20 1.37 -5.42 4.40
CA SER A 20 1.74 -6.26 3.26
C SER A 20 2.04 -7.70 3.68
N HIS A 21 1.83 -8.64 2.76
CA HIS A 21 2.08 -10.05 2.96
C HIS A 21 2.73 -10.72 1.75
N LYS A 22 4.03 -10.92 1.79
CA LYS A 22 4.71 -11.96 1.00
C LYS A 22 5.60 -12.79 1.94
N HIS A 23 5.47 -14.11 1.88
CA HIS A 23 6.31 -15.13 2.53
C HIS A 23 6.45 -15.05 4.07
N TYR A 24 5.64 -15.82 4.83
CA TYR A 24 5.92 -16.15 6.21
C TYR A 24 5.70 -17.61 6.59
N ARG A 25 6.75 -18.23 7.05
CA ARG A 25 6.67 -19.33 8.02
C ARG A 25 6.80 -18.72 9.43
N LEU A 26 5.80 -18.97 10.29
CA LEU A 26 5.79 -18.64 11.72
C LEU A 26 5.44 -17.19 12.12
N MET A 27 4.14 -16.87 12.14
CA MET A 27 3.62 -15.85 13.04
C MET A 27 2.36 -16.33 13.75
N THR A 28 2.36 -16.23 15.07
CA THR A 28 1.25 -16.63 15.93
C THR A 28 0.17 -15.54 15.96
N THR A 29 -1.07 -15.89 16.31
CA THR A 29 -2.16 -14.93 16.55
C THR A 29 -1.75 -13.81 17.51
N LEU A 30 -0.92 -14.11 18.53
CA LEU A 30 -0.39 -13.12 19.48
C LEU A 30 0.45 -12.04 18.82
N TYR A 31 1.24 -12.37 17.81
CA TYR A 31 2.02 -11.38 17.04
C TYR A 31 1.09 -10.39 16.31
N ASN A 32 0.06 -10.89 15.65
CA ASN A 32 -0.89 -10.05 14.93
C ASN A 32 -1.70 -9.13 15.88
N ARG A 33 -2.05 -9.60 17.08
CA ARG A 33 -2.72 -8.76 18.11
C ARG A 33 -1.85 -7.59 18.58
N ARG A 34 -0.55 -7.83 18.84
CA ARG A 34 0.38 -6.77 19.23
C ARG A 34 0.56 -5.75 18.11
N ALA A 35 0.76 -6.21 16.87
CA ALA A 35 0.81 -5.34 15.70
C ALA A 35 -0.48 -4.54 15.54
N GLY A 36 -1.65 -5.16 15.68
CA GLY A 36 -2.95 -4.50 15.61
C GLY A 36 -3.09 -3.38 16.64
N ARG A 37 -2.67 -3.59 17.89
CA ARG A 37 -2.68 -2.54 18.92
C ARG A 37 -1.75 -1.37 18.58
N SER A 38 -0.54 -1.64 18.12
CA SER A 38 0.42 -0.58 17.76
C SER A 38 -0.08 0.26 16.59
N ILE A 39 -0.68 -0.37 15.58
CA ILE A 39 -1.27 0.33 14.43
C ILE A 39 -2.51 1.14 14.87
N PHE A 40 -3.38 0.56 15.69
CA PHE A 40 -4.57 1.24 16.20
C PHE A 40 -4.21 2.46 17.07
N SER A 41 -3.17 2.37 17.89
CA SER A 41 -2.71 3.50 18.73
C SER A 41 -2.24 4.71 17.92
N MET A 42 -1.83 4.50 16.65
CA MET A 42 -1.53 5.57 15.70
C MET A 42 -2.79 6.22 15.09
N GLY A 43 -3.99 5.78 15.46
CA GLY A 43 -5.26 6.22 14.88
C GLY A 43 -5.60 5.53 13.56
N ILE A 44 -4.90 4.46 13.19
CA ILE A 44 -5.13 3.71 11.97
C ILE A 44 -6.18 2.64 12.23
N LYS A 45 -7.27 2.67 11.47
CA LYS A 45 -8.45 1.81 11.64
C LYS A 45 -8.77 0.95 10.41
N LEU A 46 -8.03 1.11 9.30
CA LEU A 46 -8.25 0.35 8.08
C LEU A 46 -6.93 -0.28 7.64
N LEU A 47 -6.95 -1.60 7.48
CA LEU A 47 -5.82 -2.40 6.99
C LEU A 47 -6.12 -2.95 5.60
N ARG A 48 -5.06 -3.28 4.86
CA ARG A 48 -5.15 -3.95 3.57
C ARG A 48 -4.37 -5.27 3.61
N THR A 49 -4.94 -6.30 2.97
CA THR A 49 -4.26 -7.57 2.66
C THR A 49 -4.24 -7.81 1.15
N TYR A 50 -3.54 -8.86 0.71
CA TYR A 50 -3.26 -9.09 -0.71
C TYR A 50 -3.81 -10.40 -1.26
N ASN A 51 -4.03 -11.39 -0.39
CA ASN A 51 -4.51 -12.72 -0.78
C ASN A 51 -5.30 -13.38 0.35
N THR A 52 -6.03 -14.44 0.02
CA THR A 52 -6.87 -15.19 0.97
C THR A 52 -6.29 -16.55 1.33
N GLN A 53 -5.46 -17.15 0.48
CA GLN A 53 -5.08 -18.56 0.60
C GLN A 53 -3.58 -18.83 0.71
N ASN A 54 -2.75 -18.08 -0.02
CA ASN A 54 -1.33 -18.42 -0.16
C ASN A 54 -0.58 -18.49 1.17
N TYR A 55 -1.05 -17.73 2.16
CA TYR A 55 -0.39 -17.60 3.45
C TYR A 55 -1.43 -17.45 4.57
N PRO A 56 -1.16 -17.96 5.78
CA PRO A 56 -2.09 -17.89 6.90
C PRO A 56 -2.21 -16.49 7.53
N GLN A 57 -1.50 -15.48 7.03
CA GLN A 57 -1.44 -14.15 7.63
C GLN A 57 -2.80 -13.45 7.61
N THR A 58 -3.52 -13.49 6.50
CA THR A 58 -4.83 -12.86 6.38
C THR A 58 -5.81 -13.43 7.40
N SER A 59 -5.94 -14.76 7.49
CA SER A 59 -6.86 -15.40 8.46
C SER A 59 -6.45 -15.11 9.90
N ARG A 60 -5.14 -15.15 10.23
CA ARG A 60 -4.64 -14.83 11.57
C ARG A 60 -4.86 -13.38 11.95
N MET A 61 -4.73 -12.45 11.00
CA MET A 61 -5.01 -11.04 11.23
C MET A 61 -6.50 -10.82 11.52
N LEU A 62 -7.40 -11.44 10.76
CA LEU A 62 -8.86 -11.35 11.00
C LEU A 62 -9.22 -11.91 12.39
N GLN A 63 -8.65 -13.05 12.77
CA GLN A 63 -8.81 -13.62 14.12
C GLN A 63 -8.30 -12.67 15.19
N ALA A 64 -7.12 -12.07 15.00
CA ALA A 64 -6.54 -11.13 15.95
C ALA A 64 -7.41 -9.87 16.11
N ILE A 65 -7.94 -9.34 15.01
CA ILE A 65 -8.87 -8.19 15.04
C ILE A 65 -10.15 -8.58 15.79
N ARG A 66 -10.72 -9.76 15.53
CA ARG A 66 -11.90 -10.27 16.25
C ARG A 66 -11.64 -10.31 17.75
N GLN A 67 -10.54 -10.93 18.19
CA GLN A 67 -10.17 -11.01 19.60
C GLN A 67 -9.99 -9.62 20.24
N LEU A 68 -9.36 -8.69 19.53
CA LEU A 68 -9.16 -7.32 20.03
C LEU A 68 -10.49 -6.56 20.17
N LYS A 69 -11.43 -6.77 19.23
CA LYS A 69 -12.80 -6.21 19.31
C LYS A 69 -13.60 -6.81 20.46
N ASP A 70 -13.45 -8.10 20.69
CA ASP A 70 -14.13 -8.79 21.80
C ASP A 70 -13.59 -8.34 23.18
N GLU A 71 -12.28 -8.03 23.26
CA GLU A 71 -11.63 -7.52 24.47
C GLU A 71 -11.92 -6.01 24.73
N ASN A 72 -12.06 -5.25 23.65
CA ASN A 72 -12.30 -3.81 23.71
C ASN A 72 -13.30 -3.38 22.64
N PRO A 73 -14.55 -3.07 23.02
CA PRO A 73 -15.59 -2.63 22.08
C PRO A 73 -15.24 -1.35 21.30
N ASP A 74 -14.34 -0.51 21.85
CA ASP A 74 -13.86 0.72 21.18
C ASP A 74 -12.77 0.44 20.17
N PHE A 75 -12.31 -0.82 20.03
CA PHE A 75 -11.32 -1.22 19.03
C PHE A 75 -11.96 -1.31 17.65
N GLU A 76 -11.91 -0.20 16.93
CA GLU A 76 -12.44 -0.09 15.57
C GLU A 76 -11.35 -0.39 14.53
N MET A 77 -11.29 -1.61 14.04
CA MET A 77 -10.42 -2.00 12.94
C MET A 77 -11.24 -2.70 11.86
N VAL A 78 -11.02 -2.30 10.61
CA VAL A 78 -11.64 -2.89 9.42
C VAL A 78 -10.60 -3.21 8.37
N VAL A 79 -10.96 -4.02 7.36
CA VAL A 79 -10.03 -4.58 6.40
C VAL A 79 -10.55 -4.40 4.97
N MET A 80 -9.65 -3.96 4.09
CA MET A 80 -9.74 -4.19 2.66
C MET A 80 -9.02 -5.52 2.36
N LEU A 81 -9.83 -6.55 2.10
CA LEU A 81 -9.34 -7.88 1.79
C LEU A 81 -8.90 -7.96 0.33
N GLY A 82 -7.65 -8.34 0.07
CA GLY A 82 -7.18 -8.64 -1.28
C GLY A 82 -7.56 -10.08 -1.68
N ALA A 83 -8.02 -10.23 -2.92
CA ALA A 83 -8.15 -11.51 -3.60
C ALA A 83 -7.14 -11.53 -4.76
N TRP A 84 -6.10 -12.33 -4.64
CA TRP A 84 -5.01 -12.39 -5.63
C TRP A 84 -5.50 -13.00 -6.94
N ILE A 85 -5.28 -12.30 -8.04
CA ILE A 85 -5.61 -12.80 -9.38
C ILE A 85 -4.33 -12.95 -10.19
N THR A 86 -4.21 -14.07 -10.93
CA THR A 86 -2.99 -14.43 -11.64
C THR A 86 -3.26 -15.13 -12.96
N CYS A 87 -2.30 -15.04 -13.88
CA CYS A 87 -2.26 -15.85 -15.10
C CYS A 87 -1.75 -17.28 -14.79
N LYS A 88 -1.93 -18.18 -15.75
CA LYS A 88 -1.43 -19.54 -15.66
C LYS A 88 0.10 -19.55 -15.64
N GLY A 89 0.68 -20.29 -14.71
CA GLY A 89 2.13 -20.45 -14.60
C GLY A 89 2.89 -19.21 -14.11
N ALA A 90 2.25 -18.23 -13.51
CA ALA A 90 2.86 -16.99 -13.01
C ALA A 90 4.04 -17.19 -12.02
N HIS A 91 4.07 -18.31 -11.33
CA HIS A 91 5.16 -18.64 -10.39
C HIS A 91 6.22 -19.56 -11.01
N GLY A 92 6.11 -19.85 -12.31
CA GLY A 92 7.05 -20.67 -13.07
C GLY A 92 7.93 -19.83 -13.99
N PRO A 93 8.82 -20.50 -14.75
CA PRO A 93 9.76 -19.82 -15.64
C PRO A 93 9.12 -19.22 -16.90
N ALA A 94 7.87 -19.59 -17.22
CA ALA A 94 7.17 -19.16 -18.43
C ALA A 94 5.68 -18.88 -18.14
N PRO A 95 5.33 -17.69 -17.64
CA PRO A 95 3.94 -17.29 -17.45
C PRO A 95 3.18 -17.25 -18.77
N ASP A 96 1.96 -17.79 -18.80
CA ASP A 96 1.05 -17.69 -19.94
C ASP A 96 0.01 -16.58 -19.70
N HIS A 97 0.34 -15.37 -20.07
CA HIS A 97 -0.51 -14.20 -19.90
C HIS A 97 -1.78 -14.20 -20.76
N SER A 98 -1.89 -15.13 -21.72
CA SER A 98 -3.11 -15.31 -22.52
C SER A 98 -4.20 -16.09 -21.79
N LYS A 99 -3.85 -16.71 -20.66
CA LYS A 99 -4.75 -17.56 -19.88
C LYS A 99 -4.67 -17.23 -18.38
N GLU A 100 -5.82 -16.97 -17.76
CA GLU A 100 -5.88 -16.92 -16.31
C GLU A 100 -5.65 -18.30 -15.67
N ASP A 101 -5.13 -18.35 -14.44
CA ASP A 101 -5.22 -19.55 -13.59
C ASP A 101 -6.60 -19.63 -12.96
N PHE A 102 -7.58 -20.10 -13.74
CA PHE A 102 -8.98 -20.12 -13.33
C PHE A 102 -9.21 -20.83 -12.00
N ALA A 103 -8.56 -21.97 -11.77
CA ALA A 103 -8.77 -22.75 -10.57
C ALA A 103 -8.24 -22.03 -9.33
N PHE A 104 -7.09 -21.39 -9.45
CA PHE A 104 -6.50 -20.58 -8.39
C PHE A 104 -7.35 -19.33 -8.12
N ASN A 105 -7.67 -18.55 -9.15
CA ASN A 105 -8.44 -17.32 -9.06
C ASN A 105 -9.83 -17.57 -8.45
N LYS A 106 -10.49 -18.67 -8.88
CA LYS A 106 -11.79 -19.06 -8.33
C LYS A 106 -11.73 -19.34 -6.84
N ARG A 107 -10.71 -20.07 -6.38
CA ARG A 107 -10.54 -20.33 -4.93
C ARG A 107 -10.29 -19.05 -4.13
N GLU A 108 -9.49 -18.11 -4.67
CA GLU A 108 -9.26 -16.79 -4.04
C GLU A 108 -10.58 -16.04 -3.85
N ILE A 109 -11.40 -15.98 -4.89
CA ILE A 109 -12.70 -15.28 -4.86
C ILE A 109 -13.70 -15.99 -3.95
N ASP A 110 -13.83 -17.32 -4.03
CA ASP A 110 -14.73 -18.07 -3.16
C ASP A 110 -14.34 -17.88 -1.68
N THR A 111 -13.06 -17.98 -1.37
CA THR A 111 -12.56 -17.76 0.00
C THR A 111 -12.78 -16.31 0.47
N ALA A 112 -12.64 -15.33 -0.43
CA ALA A 112 -12.94 -13.93 -0.09
C ALA A 112 -14.42 -13.73 0.28
N ILE A 113 -15.34 -14.38 -0.45
CA ILE A 113 -16.78 -14.38 -0.15
C ILE A 113 -17.05 -15.00 1.22
N GLU A 114 -16.47 -16.18 1.49
CA GLU A 114 -16.61 -16.88 2.77
C GLU A 114 -16.09 -16.05 3.94
N MET A 115 -14.89 -15.47 3.81
CA MET A 115 -14.28 -14.61 4.83
C MET A 115 -15.13 -13.35 5.08
N ALA A 116 -15.66 -12.71 4.03
CA ALA A 116 -16.54 -11.55 4.18
C ALA A 116 -17.82 -11.89 4.91
N HIS A 117 -18.37 -13.08 4.69
CA HIS A 117 -19.54 -13.58 5.41
C HIS A 117 -19.23 -13.92 6.88
N GLN A 118 -18.04 -14.48 7.12
CA GLN A 118 -17.58 -14.84 8.49
C GLN A 118 -17.23 -13.59 9.33
N TYR A 119 -16.71 -12.53 8.69
CA TYR A 119 -16.26 -11.31 9.36
C TYR A 119 -16.94 -10.04 8.80
N PRO A 120 -18.28 -9.94 8.83
CA PRO A 120 -19.04 -8.88 8.14
C PRO A 120 -18.83 -7.48 8.74
N ASP A 121 -18.42 -7.40 10.00
CA ASP A 121 -18.08 -6.16 10.70
C ASP A 121 -16.60 -5.76 10.53
N ILE A 122 -15.75 -6.66 10.05
CA ILE A 122 -14.32 -6.43 9.85
C ILE A 122 -14.00 -6.22 8.37
N ILE A 123 -14.44 -7.12 7.47
CA ILE A 123 -14.18 -6.99 6.04
C ILE A 123 -15.22 -6.06 5.43
N LYS A 124 -14.78 -4.87 5.02
CA LYS A 124 -15.67 -3.86 4.43
C LYS A 124 -15.46 -3.68 2.95
N ILE A 125 -14.33 -4.16 2.43
CA ILE A 125 -13.95 -4.04 1.03
C ILE A 125 -13.27 -5.33 0.59
N ILE A 126 -13.51 -5.72 -0.67
CA ILE A 126 -12.72 -6.73 -1.37
C ILE A 126 -12.08 -6.07 -2.60
N ALA A 127 -10.76 -6.17 -2.70
CA ALA A 127 -9.98 -5.74 -3.86
C ALA A 127 -9.60 -6.94 -4.72
N VAL A 128 -10.07 -6.97 -5.95
CA VAL A 128 -9.83 -8.02 -6.94
C VAL A 128 -8.52 -7.73 -7.67
N GLY A 129 -7.52 -8.58 -7.49
CA GLY A 129 -6.17 -8.39 -8.02
C GLY A 129 -5.34 -7.38 -7.21
N ASN A 130 -4.03 -7.45 -7.41
CA ASN A 130 -3.05 -6.51 -6.92
C ASN A 130 -2.01 -6.30 -7.99
N GLU A 131 -1.98 -5.11 -8.62
CA GLU A 131 -1.12 -4.81 -9.77
C GLU A 131 -1.16 -5.92 -10.84
N ALA A 132 -2.36 -6.49 -11.02
CA ALA A 132 -2.55 -7.63 -11.90
C ALA A 132 -2.66 -7.23 -13.38
N MET A 133 -2.96 -5.96 -13.67
CA MET A 133 -3.14 -5.48 -15.04
C MET A 133 -1.89 -4.79 -15.62
N VAL A 134 -0.80 -4.66 -14.87
CA VAL A 134 0.44 -4.10 -15.40
C VAL A 134 1.29 -5.16 -16.08
N THR A 135 1.71 -4.90 -17.31
CA THR A 135 2.35 -5.88 -18.22
C THR A 135 3.74 -6.33 -17.79
N TRP A 136 4.38 -5.63 -16.85
CA TRP A 136 5.69 -6.03 -16.30
C TRP A 136 5.60 -7.04 -15.15
N GLN A 137 4.40 -7.33 -14.65
CA GLN A 137 4.21 -8.32 -13.59
C GLN A 137 4.13 -9.74 -14.17
N ALA A 138 4.82 -10.69 -13.54
CA ALA A 138 4.78 -12.09 -13.92
C ALA A 138 3.36 -12.69 -13.84
N HIS A 139 2.50 -12.14 -12.99
CA HIS A 139 1.12 -12.58 -12.80
C HIS A 139 0.09 -11.78 -13.63
N PHE A 140 0.55 -10.98 -14.58
CA PHE A 140 -0.31 -10.14 -15.42
C PHE A 140 -1.51 -10.91 -16.02
N VAL A 141 -2.67 -10.25 -15.96
CA VAL A 141 -3.91 -10.66 -16.64
C VAL A 141 -4.57 -9.44 -17.30
N PRO A 142 -5.31 -9.63 -18.43
CA PRO A 142 -6.08 -8.56 -19.04
C PRO A 142 -7.18 -8.01 -18.12
N ALA A 143 -7.61 -6.76 -18.36
CA ALA A 143 -8.70 -6.11 -17.63
C ALA A 143 -10.01 -6.91 -17.66
N ALA A 144 -10.31 -7.63 -18.77
CA ALA A 144 -11.44 -8.56 -18.89
C ALA A 144 -11.46 -9.62 -17.78
N THR A 145 -10.29 -10.13 -17.38
CA THR A 145 -10.19 -11.13 -16.31
C THR A 145 -10.56 -10.52 -14.95
N ILE A 146 -10.07 -9.32 -14.65
CA ILE A 146 -10.42 -8.60 -13.42
C ILE A 146 -11.90 -8.24 -13.40
N LEU A 147 -12.44 -7.73 -14.51
CA LEU A 147 -13.86 -7.42 -14.68
C LEU A 147 -14.77 -8.62 -14.40
N LYS A 148 -14.42 -9.79 -14.93
CA LYS A 148 -15.12 -11.06 -14.66
C LYS A 148 -15.24 -11.32 -13.16
N TRP A 149 -14.14 -11.23 -12.42
CA TRP A 149 -14.13 -11.54 -10.98
C TRP A 149 -14.76 -10.43 -10.13
N VAL A 150 -14.68 -9.16 -10.53
CA VAL A 150 -15.45 -8.06 -9.95
C VAL A 150 -16.96 -8.34 -10.08
N ASN A 151 -17.42 -8.74 -11.27
CA ASN A 151 -18.83 -9.08 -11.50
C ASN A 151 -19.26 -10.29 -10.66
N THR A 152 -18.42 -11.31 -10.52
CA THR A 152 -18.68 -12.47 -9.65
C THR A 152 -18.92 -12.05 -8.19
N LEU A 153 -18.11 -11.12 -7.65
CA LEU A 153 -18.32 -10.59 -6.29
C LEU A 153 -19.58 -9.74 -6.18
N LYS A 154 -19.91 -8.95 -7.20
CA LYS A 154 -21.15 -8.16 -7.23
C LYS A 154 -22.39 -9.05 -7.27
N GLU A 155 -22.36 -10.14 -8.03
CA GLU A 155 -23.39 -11.17 -8.03
C GLU A 155 -23.51 -11.87 -6.67
N ALA A 156 -22.39 -12.17 -6.03
CA ALA A 156 -22.39 -12.72 -4.67
C ALA A 156 -23.03 -11.76 -3.66
N ARG A 157 -22.78 -10.45 -3.82
CA ARG A 157 -23.40 -9.40 -3.00
C ARG A 157 -24.90 -9.30 -3.22
N THR A 158 -25.35 -9.26 -4.46
CA THR A 158 -26.79 -9.15 -4.80
C THR A 158 -27.58 -10.40 -4.47
N SER A 159 -26.99 -11.58 -4.55
CA SER A 159 -27.61 -12.85 -4.18
C SER A 159 -27.58 -13.15 -2.66
N GLY A 160 -26.98 -12.28 -1.85
CA GLY A 160 -26.87 -12.48 -0.40
C GLY A 160 -25.77 -13.44 0.05
N ARG A 161 -24.96 -13.97 -0.87
CA ARG A 161 -23.78 -14.81 -0.53
C ARG A 161 -22.63 -14.01 0.10
N MET A 162 -22.67 -12.69 -0.01
CA MET A 162 -21.73 -11.75 0.60
C MET A 162 -22.51 -10.61 1.24
N PRO A 163 -22.03 -9.98 2.33
CA PRO A 163 -22.75 -8.89 2.98
C PRO A 163 -23.02 -7.73 2.01
N ALA A 164 -24.26 -7.22 2.00
CA ALA A 164 -24.74 -6.20 1.05
C ALA A 164 -23.94 -4.89 1.08
N LYS A 165 -23.30 -4.56 2.21
CA LYS A 165 -22.48 -3.34 2.39
C LYS A 165 -20.99 -3.52 2.07
N THR A 166 -20.54 -4.70 1.67
CA THR A 166 -19.16 -4.93 1.29
C THR A 166 -18.87 -4.30 -0.08
N LEU A 167 -17.94 -3.37 -0.12
CA LEU A 167 -17.52 -2.71 -1.35
C LEU A 167 -16.60 -3.62 -2.17
N VAL A 168 -16.66 -3.49 -3.49
CA VAL A 168 -15.83 -4.24 -4.44
C VAL A 168 -15.02 -3.27 -5.29
N THR A 169 -13.71 -3.46 -5.33
CA THR A 169 -12.78 -2.67 -6.15
C THR A 169 -11.73 -3.56 -6.82
N THR A 170 -10.91 -2.98 -7.67
CA THR A 170 -9.60 -3.50 -8.08
C THR A 170 -8.53 -2.54 -7.57
N SER A 171 -7.32 -3.03 -7.32
CA SER A 171 -6.23 -2.24 -6.79
C SER A 171 -5.00 -2.42 -7.67
N ASP A 172 -4.67 -1.38 -8.43
CA ASP A 172 -3.65 -1.48 -9.48
C ASP A 172 -2.88 -0.16 -9.70
N ASN A 173 -1.80 -0.25 -10.46
CA ASN A 173 -0.95 0.87 -10.81
C ASN A 173 -1.71 1.92 -11.63
N TRP A 174 -1.37 3.19 -11.44
CA TRP A 174 -1.98 4.33 -12.13
C TRP A 174 -1.97 4.17 -13.65
N ALA A 175 -0.91 3.57 -14.22
CA ALA A 175 -0.80 3.33 -15.64
C ALA A 175 -1.94 2.43 -16.15
N ALA A 176 -2.18 1.31 -15.47
CA ALA A 176 -3.18 0.31 -15.84
C ALA A 176 -4.63 0.77 -15.54
N LEU A 177 -4.81 1.73 -14.63
CA LEU A 177 -6.12 2.32 -14.32
C LEU A 177 -6.49 3.52 -15.19
N GLY A 178 -5.84 3.65 -16.36
CA GLY A 178 -6.16 4.65 -17.39
C GLY A 178 -5.24 5.86 -17.42
N GLY A 179 -4.21 5.92 -16.56
CA GLY A 179 -3.22 6.99 -16.61
C GLY A 179 -2.31 6.93 -17.84
N GLN A 180 -2.14 5.75 -18.45
CA GLN A 180 -1.39 5.58 -19.70
C GLN A 180 -2.27 5.02 -20.82
N LYS A 181 -2.15 5.63 -22.01
CA LYS A 181 -2.96 5.27 -23.20
C LYS A 181 -2.78 3.83 -23.66
N SER A 182 -1.63 3.21 -23.42
CA SER A 182 -1.35 1.82 -23.80
C SER A 182 -2.29 0.80 -23.14
N TYR A 183 -2.92 1.18 -22.02
CA TYR A 183 -3.89 0.32 -21.31
C TYR A 183 -5.35 0.62 -21.67
N HIS A 184 -5.64 1.66 -22.48
CA HIS A 184 -7.00 2.04 -22.81
C HIS A 184 -7.67 1.02 -23.70
N ASN A 185 -8.77 0.44 -23.24
CA ASN A 185 -9.63 -0.48 -23.99
C ASN A 185 -11.02 -0.54 -23.34
N ASP A 186 -11.97 -1.19 -24.01
CA ASP A 186 -13.36 -1.27 -23.58
C ASP A 186 -13.53 -2.07 -22.27
N ASP A 187 -12.73 -3.13 -22.06
CA ASP A 187 -12.77 -3.93 -20.84
C ASP A 187 -12.33 -3.10 -19.61
N LEU A 188 -11.31 -2.26 -19.76
CA LEU A 188 -10.90 -1.33 -18.70
C LEU A 188 -12.00 -0.32 -18.39
N LEU A 189 -12.63 0.25 -19.42
CA LEU A 189 -13.74 1.19 -19.23
C LEU A 189 -14.89 0.54 -18.50
N GLU A 190 -15.25 -0.67 -18.87
CA GLU A 190 -16.32 -1.41 -18.21
C GLU A 190 -15.94 -1.78 -16.77
N LEU A 191 -14.71 -2.24 -16.53
CA LEU A 191 -14.20 -2.51 -15.18
C LEU A 191 -14.32 -1.28 -14.27
N LEU A 192 -13.89 -0.11 -14.75
CA LEU A 192 -13.93 1.15 -13.98
C LEU A 192 -15.37 1.63 -13.71
N LYS A 193 -16.34 1.28 -14.56
CA LYS A 193 -17.77 1.49 -14.29
C LYS A 193 -18.29 0.54 -13.22
N GLN A 194 -17.82 -0.72 -13.21
CA GLN A 194 -18.34 -1.77 -12.34
C GLN A 194 -17.81 -1.70 -10.90
N VAL A 195 -16.58 -1.26 -10.66
CA VAL A 195 -16.05 -1.12 -9.29
C VAL A 195 -16.81 -0.07 -8.49
N ASP A 196 -16.86 -0.21 -7.18
CA ASP A 196 -17.53 0.78 -6.32
C ASP A 196 -16.69 2.07 -6.18
N PHE A 197 -15.36 1.96 -6.22
CA PHE A 197 -14.39 3.06 -6.28
C PHE A 197 -13.09 2.56 -6.94
N VAL A 198 -12.16 3.47 -7.28
CA VAL A 198 -10.86 3.14 -7.85
C VAL A 198 -9.79 3.12 -6.77
N SER A 199 -9.08 2.01 -6.61
CA SER A 199 -7.96 1.86 -5.68
C SER A 199 -6.64 1.96 -6.43
N LEU A 200 -6.02 3.15 -6.36
CA LEU A 200 -4.90 3.58 -7.19
C LEU A 200 -3.55 3.36 -6.49
N HIS A 201 -2.60 2.71 -7.17
CA HIS A 201 -1.21 2.66 -6.73
C HIS A 201 -0.37 3.73 -7.42
N THR A 202 0.42 4.45 -6.62
CA THR A 202 1.39 5.43 -7.09
C THR A 202 2.67 5.32 -6.26
N TYR A 203 3.81 5.12 -6.91
CA TYR A 203 5.09 4.92 -6.23
C TYR A 203 6.15 5.88 -6.76
N ALA A 204 6.08 7.13 -6.31
CA ALA A 204 7.12 8.11 -6.64
C ALA A 204 8.53 7.67 -6.19
N PHE A 205 8.65 6.76 -5.20
CA PHE A 205 9.92 6.16 -4.82
C PHE A 205 10.58 5.42 -5.99
N HIS A 206 9.85 4.52 -6.64
CA HIS A 206 10.35 3.77 -7.80
C HIS A 206 10.63 4.69 -8.98
N ASP A 207 9.79 5.70 -9.16
CA ASP A 207 9.92 6.68 -10.24
C ASP A 207 11.16 7.57 -10.11
N THR A 208 11.78 7.66 -8.92
CA THR A 208 13.09 8.32 -8.77
C THR A 208 14.16 7.70 -9.67
N TYR A 209 14.02 6.42 -10.02
CA TYR A 209 14.93 5.68 -10.89
C TYR A 209 14.34 5.45 -12.28
N TYR A 210 13.06 5.09 -12.38
CA TYR A 210 12.45 4.64 -13.63
C TYR A 210 11.82 5.75 -14.47
N ASP A 211 11.40 6.88 -13.84
CA ASP A 211 10.73 7.97 -14.56
C ASP A 211 11.51 9.30 -14.49
N PRO A 212 12.21 9.66 -15.57
CA PRO A 212 12.94 10.93 -15.63
C PRO A 212 12.03 12.17 -15.52
N ALA A 213 10.73 12.04 -15.78
CA ALA A 213 9.77 13.15 -15.65
C ALA A 213 9.63 13.62 -14.20
N LEU A 214 9.90 12.76 -13.21
CA LEU A 214 9.93 13.14 -11.80
C LEU A 214 11.01 14.19 -11.49
N LYS A 215 12.14 14.21 -12.23
CA LYS A 215 13.28 15.12 -11.99
C LYS A 215 13.79 15.02 -10.54
N TRP A 216 14.03 13.80 -10.07
CA TRP A 216 14.43 13.51 -8.70
C TRP A 216 15.74 14.22 -8.30
N ALA A 217 16.75 14.17 -9.14
CA ALA A 217 18.06 14.77 -8.85
C ALA A 217 17.97 16.26 -8.57
N ALA A 218 18.83 16.76 -7.69
CA ALA A 218 18.94 18.17 -7.43
C ALA A 218 19.44 18.90 -8.70
N PRO A 219 18.74 19.94 -9.19
CA PRO A 219 19.24 20.78 -10.26
C PRO A 219 20.45 21.60 -9.76
N ALA A 220 21.22 22.17 -10.70
CA ALA A 220 22.48 22.85 -10.38
C ALA A 220 22.33 23.97 -9.33
N GLU A 221 21.21 24.68 -9.38
CA GLU A 221 20.89 25.78 -8.44
C GLU A 221 20.57 25.28 -7.02
N GLU A 222 20.37 23.99 -6.82
CA GLU A 222 20.16 23.38 -5.52
C GLU A 222 21.42 22.74 -4.95
N ALA A 223 22.51 22.64 -5.72
CA ALA A 223 23.70 21.87 -5.36
C ALA A 223 24.41 22.37 -4.09
N ASP A 224 24.37 23.68 -3.83
CA ASP A 224 24.99 24.31 -2.65
C ASP A 224 24.10 24.37 -1.43
N LEU A 225 22.83 23.92 -1.54
CA LEU A 225 21.92 23.89 -0.40
C LEU A 225 22.30 22.80 0.61
N PRO A 226 21.97 22.97 1.90
CA PRO A 226 22.08 21.90 2.88
C PRO A 226 21.38 20.63 2.37
N MET A 227 21.99 19.47 2.61
CA MET A 227 21.48 18.17 2.14
C MET A 227 20.03 17.89 2.54
N THR A 228 19.64 18.33 3.75
CA THR A 228 18.26 18.24 4.23
C THR A 228 17.29 19.07 3.40
N GLU A 229 17.72 20.21 2.88
CA GLU A 229 16.90 21.06 2.01
C GLU A 229 16.81 20.47 0.59
N GLN A 230 17.92 19.98 0.05
CA GLN A 230 17.91 19.25 -1.24
C GLN A 230 16.91 18.07 -1.18
N ALA A 231 16.97 17.27 -0.11
CA ALA A 231 16.04 16.16 0.13
C ALA A 231 14.58 16.64 0.19
N ALA A 232 14.31 17.72 0.91
CA ALA A 232 12.95 18.27 1.05
C ALA A 232 12.39 18.75 -0.31
N ARG A 233 13.22 19.41 -1.13
CA ARG A 233 12.82 19.86 -2.48
C ARG A 233 12.57 18.68 -3.43
N ALA A 234 13.44 17.64 -3.36
CA ALA A 234 13.27 16.43 -4.16
C ALA A 234 11.99 15.67 -3.79
N VAL A 235 11.71 15.48 -2.50
CA VAL A 235 10.46 14.86 -2.04
C VAL A 235 9.24 15.71 -2.44
N LYS A 236 9.34 17.04 -2.44
CA LYS A 236 8.25 17.89 -2.96
C LYS A 236 8.00 17.63 -4.46
N ARG A 237 9.04 17.44 -5.28
CA ARG A 237 8.90 17.02 -6.68
C ARG A 237 8.25 15.64 -6.80
N ALA A 238 8.65 14.70 -5.95
CA ALA A 238 8.08 13.35 -5.91
C ALA A 238 6.57 13.36 -5.60
N ILE A 239 6.11 14.16 -4.63
CA ILE A 239 4.68 14.32 -4.34
C ILE A 239 3.95 14.99 -5.51
N ALA A 240 4.52 16.01 -6.15
CA ALA A 240 3.89 16.64 -7.31
C ALA A 240 3.74 15.66 -8.48
N HIS A 241 4.72 14.78 -8.68
CA HIS A 241 4.67 13.71 -9.67
C HIS A 241 3.54 12.70 -9.36
N GLN A 242 3.43 12.27 -8.11
CA GLN A 242 2.36 11.38 -7.66
C GLN A 242 0.96 11.99 -7.82
N VAL A 243 0.82 13.28 -7.52
CA VAL A 243 -0.43 14.02 -7.76
C VAL A 243 -0.76 14.06 -9.25
N ALA A 244 0.23 14.27 -10.13
CA ALA A 244 0.03 14.24 -11.58
C ALA A 244 -0.44 12.86 -12.09
N GLN A 245 0.04 11.76 -11.51
CA GLN A 245 -0.43 10.40 -11.81
C GLN A 245 -1.90 10.22 -11.38
N TYR A 246 -2.25 10.67 -10.20
CA TYR A 246 -3.65 10.69 -9.72
C TYR A 246 -4.55 11.52 -10.67
N ASP A 247 -4.11 12.71 -11.04
CA ASP A 247 -4.86 13.59 -11.93
C ASP A 247 -5.03 13.01 -13.34
N ALA A 248 -4.06 12.23 -13.82
CA ALA A 248 -4.16 11.54 -15.11
C ALA A 248 -5.30 10.50 -15.09
N VAL A 249 -5.38 9.68 -14.04
CA VAL A 249 -6.48 8.71 -13.89
C VAL A 249 -7.81 9.42 -13.71
N ASN A 250 -7.88 10.45 -12.86
CA ASN A 250 -9.10 11.23 -12.65
C ASN A 250 -9.60 11.91 -13.95
N ARG A 251 -8.69 12.39 -14.78
CA ARG A 251 -9.01 12.93 -16.11
C ARG A 251 -9.59 11.85 -17.02
N TYR A 252 -8.95 10.67 -17.08
CA TYR A 252 -9.44 9.55 -17.89
C TYR A 252 -10.87 9.13 -17.49
N LEU A 253 -11.16 9.04 -16.19
CA LEU A 253 -12.52 8.76 -15.71
C LEU A 253 -13.51 9.81 -16.18
N ARG A 254 -13.20 11.09 -16.00
CA ARG A 254 -14.09 12.20 -16.40
C ARG A 254 -14.34 12.26 -17.89
N GLU A 255 -13.29 12.08 -18.72
CA GLU A 255 -13.40 12.07 -20.19
C GLU A 255 -14.30 10.94 -20.68
N ASN A 256 -14.39 9.84 -19.93
CA ASN A 256 -15.27 8.69 -20.25
C ASN A 256 -16.60 8.71 -19.47
N GLY A 257 -16.96 9.81 -18.82
CA GLY A 257 -18.23 9.96 -18.12
C GLY A 257 -18.35 9.09 -16.84
N ILE A 258 -17.23 8.56 -16.32
CA ILE A 258 -17.20 7.69 -15.15
C ILE A 258 -17.08 8.54 -13.89
N LYS A 259 -18.09 8.48 -13.02
CA LYS A 259 -18.14 9.19 -11.73
C LYS A 259 -17.83 8.23 -10.59
N LYS A 260 -16.55 8.04 -10.32
CA LYS A 260 -16.06 7.19 -9.21
C LYS A 260 -15.04 7.95 -8.39
N ASP A 261 -15.09 7.74 -7.08
CA ASP A 261 -14.04 8.23 -6.19
C ASP A 261 -12.74 7.43 -6.44
N ILE A 262 -11.61 8.12 -6.32
CA ILE A 262 -10.29 7.51 -6.40
C ILE A 262 -9.67 7.62 -5.01
N HIS A 263 -9.17 6.52 -4.48
CA HIS A 263 -8.38 6.48 -3.25
C HIS A 263 -7.00 5.89 -3.53
N ILE A 264 -6.02 6.26 -2.73
CA ILE A 264 -4.67 5.70 -2.86
C ILE A 264 -4.67 4.31 -2.21
N GLY A 265 -4.67 3.29 -3.07
CA GLY A 265 -4.68 1.88 -2.67
C GLY A 265 -3.33 1.39 -2.18
N GLU A 266 -2.25 2.02 -2.68
CA GLU A 266 -0.90 1.72 -2.22
C GLU A 266 0.07 2.83 -2.60
N THR A 267 0.92 3.20 -1.66
CA THR A 267 2.09 4.08 -1.85
C THR A 267 3.04 3.90 -0.69
N GLY A 268 4.32 4.19 -0.88
CA GLY A 268 5.32 4.03 0.18
C GLY A 268 6.69 4.59 -0.20
N TRP A 269 7.61 4.51 0.75
CA TRP A 269 8.99 4.96 0.57
C TRP A 269 9.94 4.09 1.39
N ALA A 270 10.90 3.43 0.73
CA ALA A 270 11.87 2.59 1.41
C ALA A 270 12.90 3.42 2.17
N SER A 271 13.32 2.93 3.32
CA SER A 271 14.29 3.57 4.20
C SER A 271 15.74 3.14 3.95
N LEU A 272 15.93 2.08 3.17
CA LEU A 272 17.24 1.51 2.84
C LEU A 272 17.17 0.90 1.43
N ASP A 273 18.28 0.95 0.71
CA ASP A 273 18.53 0.20 -0.51
C ASP A 273 20.04 0.08 -0.73
N ASP A 274 20.47 -1.04 -1.28
CA ASP A 274 21.86 -1.33 -1.66
C ASP A 274 22.08 -1.27 -3.18
N SER A 275 21.07 -0.87 -3.95
CA SER A 275 21.13 -0.86 -5.42
C SER A 275 20.59 0.47 -6.02
N PHE A 276 19.52 0.40 -6.79
CA PHE A 276 19.01 1.51 -7.63
C PHE A 276 18.66 2.79 -6.86
N TYR A 277 18.21 2.66 -5.61
CA TYR A 277 17.80 3.78 -4.76
C TYR A 277 18.78 4.07 -3.65
N GLY A 278 19.87 3.29 -3.58
CA GLY A 278 20.94 3.42 -2.61
C GLY A 278 22.01 4.44 -3.00
N ASN A 279 23.17 4.34 -2.34
CA ASN A 279 24.28 5.31 -2.50
C ASN A 279 24.86 5.39 -3.91
N ASP A 280 24.85 4.30 -4.66
CA ASP A 280 25.36 4.21 -6.04
C ASP A 280 24.28 4.46 -7.10
N GLY A 281 23.05 4.71 -6.66
CA GLY A 281 21.89 4.99 -7.47
C GLY A 281 21.35 6.41 -7.29
N THR A 282 20.04 6.50 -7.04
CA THR A 282 19.34 7.79 -6.90
C THR A 282 19.48 8.42 -5.52
N CYS A 283 20.03 7.71 -4.53
CA CYS A 283 20.07 8.12 -3.13
C CYS A 283 18.69 8.44 -2.52
N ALA A 284 17.63 7.84 -3.07
CA ALA A 284 16.27 8.07 -2.59
C ALA A 284 15.98 7.37 -1.27
N ALA A 285 16.51 6.15 -1.06
CA ALA A 285 16.27 5.35 0.11
C ALA A 285 16.96 5.93 1.35
N SER A 286 16.18 6.42 2.30
CA SER A 286 16.64 6.82 3.63
C SER A 286 15.43 7.01 4.55
N GLU A 287 15.62 6.81 5.88
CA GLU A 287 14.56 7.12 6.86
C GLU A 287 14.18 8.61 6.84
N TYR A 288 15.13 9.49 6.49
CA TYR A 288 14.86 10.93 6.41
C TYR A 288 13.88 11.24 5.27
N ASN A 289 14.16 10.74 4.06
CA ASN A 289 13.28 10.92 2.90
C ASN A 289 11.92 10.24 3.13
N ALA A 290 11.91 9.04 3.73
CA ALA A 290 10.70 8.31 4.08
C ALA A 290 9.80 9.13 5.03
N LYS A 291 10.35 9.81 6.07
CA LYS A 291 9.60 10.73 6.93
C LYS A 291 9.02 11.91 6.13
N LEU A 292 9.82 12.54 5.29
CA LEU A 292 9.36 13.68 4.48
C LEU A 292 8.20 13.26 3.57
N PHE A 293 8.35 12.12 2.89
CA PHE A 293 7.33 11.57 2.01
C PHE A 293 6.07 11.16 2.78
N TYR A 294 6.21 10.43 3.89
CA TYR A 294 5.09 10.02 4.74
C TYR A 294 4.25 11.21 5.20
N ASN A 295 4.90 12.28 5.66
CA ASN A 295 4.20 13.48 6.10
C ASN A 295 3.53 14.22 4.92
N ALA A 296 4.21 14.32 3.77
CA ALA A 296 3.70 15.04 2.62
C ALA A 296 2.52 14.30 1.95
N VAL A 297 2.60 12.97 1.81
CA VAL A 297 1.48 12.18 1.26
C VAL A 297 0.27 12.21 2.19
N ARG A 298 0.48 12.12 3.51
CA ARG A 298 -0.63 12.26 4.49
C ARG A 298 -1.28 13.63 4.42
N LYS A 299 -0.47 14.70 4.32
CA LYS A 299 -0.99 16.05 4.14
C LYS A 299 -1.85 16.15 2.89
N TRP A 300 -1.30 15.76 1.74
CA TRP A 300 -2.01 15.79 0.46
C TRP A 300 -3.33 15.02 0.50
N THR A 301 -3.30 13.77 0.96
CA THR A 301 -4.49 12.92 0.98
C THR A 301 -5.54 13.42 1.97
N THR A 302 -5.13 14.01 3.11
CA THR A 302 -6.05 14.63 4.06
C THR A 302 -6.71 15.87 3.48
N GLU A 303 -5.94 16.77 2.87
CA GLU A 303 -6.44 18.00 2.24
C GLU A 303 -7.36 17.70 1.05
N SER A 304 -7.10 16.60 0.34
CA SER A 304 -7.89 16.14 -0.81
C SER A 304 -9.05 15.21 -0.44
N ASN A 305 -9.26 14.92 0.85
CA ASN A 305 -10.25 13.96 1.35
C ASN A 305 -10.11 12.55 0.73
N LEU A 306 -8.89 12.10 0.55
CA LEU A 306 -8.57 10.77 0.01
C LEU A 306 -8.18 9.81 1.13
N THR A 307 -8.62 8.56 1.03
CA THR A 307 -8.01 7.48 1.80
C THR A 307 -6.68 7.09 1.18
N CYS A 308 -5.71 6.77 2.03
CA CYS A 308 -4.40 6.31 1.59
C CYS A 308 -3.95 5.09 2.39
N PHE A 309 -3.69 4.00 1.71
CA PHE A 309 -2.97 2.86 2.27
C PHE A 309 -1.48 3.09 2.08
N TYR A 310 -0.79 3.34 3.18
CA TYR A 310 0.67 3.51 3.18
C TYR A 310 1.35 2.15 3.32
N PHE A 311 2.23 1.83 2.41
CA PHE A 311 3.02 0.62 2.39
C PHE A 311 4.40 0.89 3.01
N GLU A 312 4.75 0.31 4.15
CA GLU A 312 3.96 -0.67 4.90
C GLU A 312 4.18 -0.52 6.42
N ALA A 313 3.53 -1.34 7.24
CA ALA A 313 3.64 -1.19 8.68
C ALA A 313 5.03 -1.60 9.22
N PHE A 314 5.52 -2.76 8.82
CA PHE A 314 6.79 -3.34 9.32
C PHE A 314 7.67 -3.75 8.16
N ASP A 315 8.98 -3.63 8.33
CA ASP A 315 9.95 -4.17 7.40
C ASP A 315 9.74 -5.66 7.17
N GLU A 316 9.92 -6.09 5.93
CA GLU A 316 9.78 -7.47 5.47
C GLU A 316 11.05 -7.93 4.72
N PRO A 317 12.19 -8.12 5.41
CA PRO A 317 13.49 -8.37 4.78
C PRO A 317 13.55 -9.60 3.87
N TRP A 318 12.59 -10.52 3.99
CA TRP A 318 12.45 -11.67 3.09
C TRP A 318 11.88 -11.34 1.69
N LYS A 319 11.46 -10.10 1.45
CA LYS A 319 10.98 -9.65 0.13
C LYS A 319 12.11 -9.30 -0.83
N SER A 320 13.29 -9.03 -0.32
CA SER A 320 14.45 -8.67 -1.11
C SER A 320 15.40 -9.85 -1.28
N ASP A 321 16.04 -9.95 -2.44
CA ASP A 321 17.12 -10.91 -2.71
C ASP A 321 18.38 -10.53 -1.91
N SER A 322 18.56 -9.24 -1.59
CA SER A 322 19.59 -8.72 -0.70
C SER A 322 19.00 -8.32 0.65
N PRO A 323 19.72 -8.54 1.78
CA PRO A 323 19.29 -8.07 3.11
C PRO A 323 19.01 -6.57 3.19
N ASP A 324 19.68 -5.78 2.38
CA ASP A 324 19.59 -4.31 2.36
C ASP A 324 18.80 -3.77 1.16
N GLY A 325 18.11 -4.63 0.39
CA GLY A 325 17.32 -4.21 -0.76
C GLY A 325 16.00 -3.54 -0.36
N SER A 326 15.56 -2.57 -1.16
CA SER A 326 14.44 -1.67 -0.84
C SER A 326 13.13 -2.37 -0.51
N GLU A 327 12.82 -3.48 -1.20
CA GLU A 327 11.55 -4.21 -0.99
C GLU A 327 11.40 -4.75 0.44
N GLY A 328 12.50 -4.94 1.16
CA GLY A 328 12.52 -5.35 2.56
C GLY A 328 12.37 -4.21 3.56
N HIS A 329 12.38 -2.94 3.12
CA HIS A 329 12.60 -1.78 4.00
C HIS A 329 11.56 -0.67 3.88
N PHE A 330 10.35 -0.95 3.41
CA PHE A 330 9.24 0.00 3.33
C PHE A 330 8.53 0.24 4.67
N GLY A 331 8.78 -0.58 5.69
CA GLY A 331 8.09 -0.49 6.98
C GLY A 331 8.21 0.86 7.67
N LEU A 332 7.14 1.29 8.35
CA LEU A 332 7.20 2.38 9.33
C LEU A 332 7.92 1.93 10.61
N PHE A 333 7.90 0.64 10.88
CA PHE A 333 8.69 -0.03 11.91
C PHE A 333 9.67 -1.00 11.29
N THR A 334 10.78 -1.25 11.97
CA THR A 334 11.66 -2.36 11.64
C THR A 334 10.98 -3.72 11.93
N VAL A 335 11.57 -4.81 11.45
CA VAL A 335 11.03 -6.16 11.71
C VAL A 335 10.92 -6.49 13.19
N ASP A 336 11.83 -5.99 14.02
CA ASP A 336 11.85 -6.15 15.48
C ASP A 336 11.02 -5.09 16.23
N GLY A 337 10.41 -4.14 15.52
CA GLY A 337 9.43 -3.20 16.04
C GLY A 337 9.98 -1.85 16.47
N LYS A 338 11.23 -1.50 16.14
CA LYS A 338 11.70 -0.14 16.36
C LYS A 338 10.97 0.83 15.42
N ALA A 339 10.51 1.94 15.97
CA ALA A 339 9.86 3.01 15.22
C ALA A 339 10.90 3.77 14.38
N LYS A 340 10.71 3.78 13.05
CA LYS A 340 11.56 4.58 12.16
C LYS A 340 11.27 6.07 12.29
N TYR A 341 12.11 6.90 11.71
CA TYR A 341 12.09 8.35 11.89
C TYR A 341 10.72 8.99 11.64
N ALA A 342 9.93 8.44 10.75
CA ALA A 342 8.56 8.89 10.49
C ALA A 342 7.65 8.85 11.73
N LEU A 343 7.94 7.98 12.70
CA LEU A 343 7.14 7.76 13.90
C LEU A 343 7.78 8.26 15.20
N TRP A 344 8.97 8.87 15.16
CA TRP A 344 9.65 9.29 16.39
C TRP A 344 8.84 10.25 17.24
N ASP A 345 8.10 11.16 16.60
CA ASP A 345 7.24 12.11 17.30
C ASP A 345 6.12 11.41 18.08
N LEU A 346 5.64 10.24 17.59
CA LEU A 346 4.65 9.41 18.29
C LEU A 346 5.27 8.64 19.46
N VAL A 347 6.53 8.21 19.35
CA VAL A 347 7.28 7.61 20.47
C VAL A 347 7.47 8.64 21.56
N ASP A 348 7.88 9.88 21.22
CA ASP A 348 8.05 10.97 22.20
C ASP A 348 6.74 11.36 22.88
N ALA A 349 5.62 11.21 22.18
CA ALA A 349 4.29 11.48 22.74
C ALA A 349 3.73 10.31 23.57
N GLY A 350 4.50 9.21 23.78
CA GLY A 350 4.08 8.06 24.57
C GLY A 350 2.98 7.20 23.91
N VAL A 351 2.73 7.36 22.58
CA VAL A 351 1.65 6.65 21.88
C VAL A 351 1.81 5.12 21.94
N PHE A 352 3.03 4.66 22.10
CA PHE A 352 3.38 3.23 22.12
C PHE A 352 3.73 2.70 23.52
N ASP A 353 3.50 3.48 24.58
CA ASP A 353 3.82 3.07 25.95
C ASP A 353 3.08 1.78 26.32
N GLY A 354 3.83 0.81 26.86
CA GLY A 354 3.32 -0.52 27.21
C GLY A 354 3.08 -1.45 26.00
N LEU A 355 3.24 -0.97 24.76
CA LEU A 355 3.15 -1.81 23.58
C LEU A 355 4.48 -2.47 23.25
N THR A 356 4.43 -3.71 22.75
CA THR A 356 5.62 -4.49 22.43
C THR A 356 5.48 -5.21 21.08
N ARG A 357 6.62 -5.45 20.42
CA ARG A 357 6.73 -6.37 19.29
C ARG A 357 7.78 -7.44 19.59
N GLY A 358 7.39 -8.72 19.48
CA GLY A 358 8.28 -9.83 19.83
C GLY A 358 8.76 -9.82 21.29
N GLY A 359 8.09 -9.09 22.21
CA GLY A 359 8.52 -8.88 23.61
C GLY A 359 9.36 -7.63 23.82
N ASN A 360 9.85 -6.98 22.77
CA ASN A 360 10.64 -5.75 22.85
C ASN A 360 9.73 -4.53 22.88
N ALA A 361 10.06 -3.55 23.73
CA ALA A 361 9.37 -2.25 23.73
C ALA A 361 9.56 -1.53 22.38
N ILE A 362 8.56 -0.74 21.97
CA ILE A 362 8.66 0.10 20.77
C ILE A 362 9.50 1.33 21.12
N VAL A 363 10.70 1.38 20.55
CA VAL A 363 11.66 2.48 20.72
C VAL A 363 12.07 3.04 19.36
N LYS A 364 12.72 4.19 19.34
CA LYS A 364 13.21 4.81 18.11
C LYS A 364 14.37 4.02 17.48
N THR A 365 14.46 3.97 16.15
CA THR A 365 15.68 3.60 15.45
C THR A 365 16.84 4.54 15.83
N HIS A 366 18.07 4.10 15.64
CA HIS A 366 19.30 4.86 15.91
C HIS A 366 19.38 5.42 17.35
N ASP A 367 18.74 4.75 18.33
CA ASP A 367 18.62 5.19 19.74
C ASP A 367 18.09 6.61 19.87
N GLY A 368 17.26 7.08 18.94
CA GLY A 368 16.72 8.42 18.87
C GLY A 368 17.73 9.52 18.48
N ARG A 369 18.94 9.14 18.03
CA ARG A 369 20.00 10.07 17.67
C ARG A 369 19.88 10.54 16.21
N LYS A 370 19.29 11.74 16.05
CA LYS A 370 19.05 12.33 14.70
C LYS A 370 20.34 12.57 13.92
N GLU A 371 21.44 12.88 14.57
CA GLU A 371 22.73 13.08 13.94
C GLU A 371 23.28 11.80 13.28
N VAL A 372 22.96 10.62 13.82
CA VAL A 372 23.30 9.32 13.21
C VAL A 372 22.51 9.10 11.94
N LEU A 373 21.23 9.42 11.98
CA LEU A 373 20.34 9.32 10.83
C LEU A 373 20.79 10.28 9.70
N LEU A 374 21.09 11.53 10.03
CA LEU A 374 21.52 12.54 9.05
C LEU A 374 22.88 12.23 8.39
N LYS A 375 23.79 11.52 9.07
CA LYS A 375 25.05 11.04 8.47
C LYS A 375 24.83 10.06 7.32
N LYS A 376 23.66 9.38 7.28
CA LYS A 376 23.30 8.44 6.21
C LYS A 376 22.59 9.13 5.04
N LEU A 377 22.12 10.37 5.22
CA LEU A 377 21.46 11.12 4.16
C LEU A 377 22.44 11.49 3.07
N LYS A 378 22.05 11.29 1.82
CA LYS A 378 22.78 11.69 0.61
C LYS A 378 21.93 12.64 -0.22
N ALA A 379 22.59 13.46 -1.01
CA ALA A 379 21.93 14.34 -1.96
C ALA A 379 21.17 13.52 -3.02
N PRO A 380 19.96 13.95 -3.43
CA PRO A 380 19.28 13.34 -4.56
C PRO A 380 20.15 13.34 -5.81
N ALA A 381 20.38 12.18 -6.38
CA ALA A 381 21.30 11.97 -7.48
C ALA A 381 20.60 11.54 -8.78
N LEU A 382 21.26 11.77 -9.92
CA LEU A 382 20.85 11.20 -11.19
C LEU A 382 21.18 9.70 -11.22
N LYS A 383 20.35 8.94 -11.92
CA LYS A 383 20.68 7.57 -12.32
C LYS A 383 22.00 7.60 -13.07
N LYS A 384 23.01 6.91 -12.57
CA LYS A 384 24.24 6.67 -13.32
C LYS A 384 23.90 5.64 -14.40
N HIS A 385 23.87 6.06 -15.66
CA HIS A 385 23.86 5.11 -16.75
C HIS A 385 25.20 4.36 -16.71
N ARG A 386 25.14 3.05 -16.45
CA ARG A 386 26.27 2.16 -16.68
C ARG A 386 26.31 1.73 -18.11
#